data_c2fddc168bc892cd6b1d8a3d18dc54e0
#
_entry.id   c2fddc168bc892cd6b1d8a3d18dc54e0
#
_cell.length_a   1.000
_cell.length_b   1.000
_cell.length_c   1.000
_cell.angle_alpha   90.00
_cell.angle_beta   90.00
_cell.angle_gamma   90.00
#
_symmetry.space_group_name_H-M   'P 1'
#
loop_
_entity.id
_entity.type
_entity.pdbx_description
1 polymer ?
#
loop_
_entity_poly.entity_id
_entity_poly.type
_entity_poly.pdbx_seq_one_letter_code
_entity_poly.pdbx_strand_id
1 'polypeptide(L)'
;MAVSIVVDSGRTHEDYDMQSPFTTFPPGTIRQLRPSDLPRFRDHLLRLDSESRRDRFNGMADDNYVASYAERCFAQGTTVIGYVEGDKVLGAAELHERPELPEPTGEIAFSVERKLQHMGIGRRLFERLIGNARGLGYTKLRVTTHPHNEAMKALARRFDAMLSFEEGETVGVIDLDPPVAGRRGFFMSPAERMFT
;
A
#
# COMPACT_ATOMS: atom_id res chain seq x y z
N MET A 1 6.49 -79.38 -2.38
CA MET A 1 6.60 -78.50 -3.55
C MET A 1 6.67 -77.07 -3.08
N ALA A 2 7.88 -76.53 -3.08
CA ALA A 2 8.10 -75.13 -2.62
C ALA A 2 8.18 -74.28 -3.89
N VAL A 3 7.35 -73.21 -3.92
CA VAL A 3 7.40 -72.20 -4.96
C VAL A 3 8.17 -71.00 -4.41
N SER A 4 9.35 -70.79 -4.94
CA SER A 4 10.15 -69.58 -4.70
C SER A 4 9.55 -68.39 -5.45
N ILE A 5 9.23 -67.34 -4.74
CA ILE A 5 8.92 -66.01 -5.31
C ILE A 5 10.20 -65.19 -5.23
N VAL A 6 10.76 -64.89 -6.41
CA VAL A 6 11.87 -63.94 -6.56
C VAL A 6 11.25 -62.53 -6.45
N VAL A 7 11.68 -61.76 -5.45
CA VAL A 7 11.34 -60.33 -5.32
C VAL A 7 12.46 -59.56 -6.02
N ASP A 8 12.11 -58.97 -7.14
CA ASP A 8 12.97 -58.04 -7.88
C ASP A 8 13.07 -56.72 -7.12
N SER A 9 14.27 -56.46 -6.60
CA SER A 9 14.64 -55.23 -5.91
C SER A 9 15.25 -54.24 -6.88
N GLY A 10 14.40 -53.40 -7.47
CA GLY A 10 14.89 -52.40 -8.42
C GLY A 10 13.89 -51.24 -8.65
N ARG A 11 13.64 -50.47 -7.62
CA ARG A 11 13.14 -49.08 -7.82
C ARG A 11 13.94 -48.15 -6.96
N THR A 12 14.83 -47.44 -7.61
CA THR A 12 15.47 -46.25 -7.12
C THR A 12 14.41 -45.23 -6.71
N HIS A 13 14.47 -44.79 -5.47
CA HIS A 13 13.78 -43.62 -4.98
C HIS A 13 14.28 -42.42 -5.78
N GLU A 14 13.54 -42.00 -6.79
CA GLU A 14 13.69 -40.65 -7.32
C GLU A 14 13.19 -39.71 -6.20
N ASP A 15 14.14 -38.97 -5.65
CA ASP A 15 13.90 -37.85 -4.78
C ASP A 15 13.03 -36.85 -5.53
N TYR A 16 11.72 -36.87 -5.30
CA TYR A 16 10.85 -35.73 -5.59
C TYR A 16 11.27 -34.61 -4.66
N ASP A 17 12.21 -33.80 -5.15
CA ASP A 17 12.51 -32.48 -4.60
C ASP A 17 11.21 -31.65 -4.70
N MET A 18 10.42 -31.74 -3.63
CA MET A 18 9.29 -30.83 -3.44
C MET A 18 9.87 -29.43 -3.13
N GLN A 19 10.35 -28.77 -4.19
CA GLN A 19 10.51 -27.33 -4.17
C GLN A 19 9.11 -26.72 -4.02
N SER A 20 8.65 -26.61 -2.78
CA SER A 20 7.59 -25.66 -2.46
C SER A 20 7.96 -24.33 -3.08
N PRO A 21 7.10 -23.73 -3.89
CA PRO A 21 7.33 -22.36 -4.33
C PRO A 21 7.15 -21.47 -3.09
N PHE A 22 8.19 -21.38 -2.25
CA PHE A 22 8.25 -20.29 -1.30
C PHE A 22 8.19 -19.02 -2.13
N THR A 23 7.05 -18.36 -2.11
CA THR A 23 6.93 -17.02 -2.64
C THR A 23 7.90 -16.19 -1.83
N THR A 24 9.12 -16.04 -2.34
CA THR A 24 10.17 -15.25 -1.70
C THR A 24 9.70 -13.81 -1.77
N PHE A 25 9.12 -13.33 -0.68
CA PHE A 25 8.74 -11.92 -0.58
C PHE A 25 10.00 -11.07 -0.75
N PRO A 26 9.91 -9.94 -1.46
CA PRO A 26 11.03 -9.02 -1.58
C PRO A 26 11.57 -8.65 -0.19
N PRO A 27 12.90 -8.53 0.00
CA PRO A 27 13.56 -8.43 1.30
C PRO A 27 13.34 -7.10 2.03
N GLY A 28 12.58 -6.17 1.45
CA GLY A 28 12.33 -4.85 2.04
C GLY A 28 11.38 -4.86 3.24
N THR A 29 11.40 -3.77 3.97
CA THR A 29 10.54 -3.53 5.15
C THR A 29 9.47 -2.49 4.86
N ILE A 30 8.30 -2.62 5.51
CA ILE A 30 7.24 -1.62 5.44
C ILE A 30 7.23 -0.84 6.75
N ARG A 31 7.43 0.48 6.65
CA ARG A 31 7.45 1.38 7.79
C ARG A 31 6.89 2.75 7.45
N GLN A 32 6.48 3.51 8.46
CA GLN A 32 6.19 4.92 8.29
C GLN A 32 7.48 5.67 7.94
N LEU A 33 7.40 6.56 6.95
CA LEU A 33 8.47 7.44 6.56
C LEU A 33 8.49 8.68 7.47
N ARG A 34 9.69 9.18 7.72
CA ARG A 34 9.96 10.39 8.52
C ARG A 34 10.32 11.54 7.58
N PRO A 35 10.31 12.79 8.04
CA PRO A 35 10.78 13.91 7.22
C PRO A 35 12.19 13.74 6.62
N SER A 36 13.08 13.02 7.32
CA SER A 36 14.41 12.66 6.81
C SER A 36 14.38 11.69 5.61
N ASP A 37 13.27 11.02 5.37
CA ASP A 37 13.07 10.13 4.21
C ASP A 37 12.53 10.89 2.98
N LEU A 38 12.22 12.19 3.07
CA LEU A 38 11.72 13.00 1.97
C LEU A 38 12.52 12.82 0.66
N PRO A 39 13.86 12.89 0.64
CA PRO A 39 14.61 12.69 -0.59
C PRO A 39 14.36 11.33 -1.23
N ARG A 40 14.31 10.27 -0.42
CA ARG A 40 14.07 8.89 -0.88
C ARG A 40 12.65 8.69 -1.41
N PHE A 41 11.66 9.31 -0.77
CA PHE A 41 10.26 9.29 -1.22
C PHE A 41 10.08 10.06 -2.53
N ARG A 42 10.64 11.28 -2.62
CA ARG A 42 10.65 12.06 -3.85
C ARG A 42 11.28 11.29 -5.00
N ASP A 43 12.47 10.72 -4.77
CA ASP A 43 13.19 9.95 -5.78
C ASP A 43 12.41 8.71 -6.21
N HIS A 44 11.64 8.07 -5.31
CA HIS A 44 10.72 6.99 -5.67
C HIS A 44 9.65 7.47 -6.65
N LEU A 45 8.96 8.56 -6.34
CA LEU A 45 7.91 9.10 -7.21
C LEU A 45 8.46 9.53 -8.59
N LEU A 46 9.67 10.07 -8.62
CA LEU A 46 10.34 10.46 -9.87
C LEU A 46 10.76 9.25 -10.72
N ARG A 47 11.05 8.09 -10.10
CA ARG A 47 11.39 6.86 -10.81
C ARG A 47 10.19 6.09 -11.35
N LEU A 48 8.97 6.48 -11.01
CA LEU A 48 7.78 5.84 -11.59
C LEU A 48 7.80 6.01 -13.11
N ASP A 49 7.53 4.92 -13.83
CA ASP A 49 7.33 4.99 -15.27
C ASP A 49 6.10 5.85 -15.62
N SER A 50 5.98 6.24 -16.88
CA SER A 50 4.93 7.18 -17.33
C SER A 50 3.51 6.69 -17.06
N GLU A 51 3.27 5.37 -17.14
CA GLU A 51 1.96 4.77 -16.86
C GLU A 51 1.67 4.78 -15.36
N SER A 52 2.60 4.27 -14.53
CA SER A 52 2.47 4.27 -13.07
C SER A 52 2.36 5.68 -12.50
N ARG A 53 3.06 6.66 -13.09
CA ARG A 53 2.96 8.07 -12.69
C ARG A 53 1.60 8.66 -13.04
N ARG A 54 1.11 8.41 -14.26
CA ARG A 54 -0.23 8.85 -14.68
C ARG A 54 -1.31 8.26 -13.78
N ASP A 55 -1.24 6.97 -13.47
CA ASP A 55 -2.19 6.30 -12.60
C ASP A 55 -2.15 6.82 -11.17
N ARG A 56 -0.94 7.17 -10.67
CA ARG A 56 -0.73 7.71 -9.32
C ARG A 56 -1.26 9.13 -9.18
N PHE A 57 -1.11 9.96 -10.19
CA PHE A 57 -1.49 11.39 -10.15
C PHE A 57 -2.80 11.70 -10.90
N ASN A 58 -3.47 10.66 -11.39
CA ASN A 58 -4.70 10.77 -12.17
C ASN A 58 -4.58 11.70 -13.38
N GLY A 59 -3.37 11.74 -13.98
CA GLY A 59 -3.07 12.59 -15.12
C GLY A 59 -1.57 12.82 -15.34
N MET A 60 -1.29 13.87 -16.11
CA MET A 60 0.09 14.27 -16.40
C MET A 60 0.70 14.98 -15.18
N ALA A 61 1.86 14.50 -14.74
CA ALA A 61 2.63 15.11 -13.67
C ALA A 61 4.10 15.19 -14.08
N ASP A 62 4.62 16.40 -14.24
CA ASP A 62 6.04 16.62 -14.53
C ASP A 62 6.90 16.47 -13.26
N ASP A 63 8.21 16.49 -13.44
CA ASP A 63 9.15 16.27 -12.35
C ASP A 63 9.10 17.38 -11.28
N ASN A 64 8.84 18.63 -11.69
CA ASN A 64 8.72 19.75 -10.75
C ASN A 64 7.47 19.62 -9.88
N TYR A 65 6.34 19.24 -10.49
CA TYR A 65 5.12 18.94 -9.75
C TYR A 65 5.34 17.81 -8.76
N VAL A 66 5.94 16.70 -9.20
CA VAL A 66 6.21 15.51 -8.36
C VAL A 66 7.13 15.86 -7.19
N ALA A 67 8.20 16.63 -7.42
CA ALA A 67 9.10 17.08 -6.37
C ALA A 67 8.38 17.93 -5.31
N SER A 68 7.64 18.96 -5.76
CA SER A 68 6.87 19.83 -4.88
C SER A 68 5.75 19.06 -4.14
N TYR A 69 5.14 18.06 -4.78
CA TYR A 69 4.16 17.19 -4.15
C TYR A 69 4.78 16.41 -2.98
N ALA A 70 5.95 15.79 -3.19
CA ALA A 70 6.63 15.04 -2.14
C ALA A 70 6.96 15.93 -0.91
N GLU A 71 7.39 17.18 -1.14
CA GLU A 71 7.63 18.15 -0.07
C GLU A 71 6.36 18.47 0.72
N ARG A 72 5.24 18.72 0.04
CA ARG A 72 3.95 18.99 0.69
C ARG A 72 3.47 17.82 1.56
N CYS A 73 3.69 16.57 1.16
CA CYS A 73 3.32 15.41 1.97
C CYS A 73 3.92 15.44 3.38
N PHE A 74 5.17 15.90 3.52
CA PHE A 74 5.82 15.99 4.84
C PHE A 74 5.55 17.32 5.55
N ALA A 75 5.24 18.38 4.84
CA ALA A 75 4.91 19.68 5.42
C ALA A 75 3.47 19.73 6.01
N GLN A 76 2.53 19.00 5.41
CA GLN A 76 1.09 19.05 5.74
C GLN A 76 0.63 17.88 6.64
N GLY A 77 1.55 17.14 7.24
CA GLY A 77 1.19 16.08 8.19
C GLY A 77 0.58 14.83 7.56
N THR A 78 0.74 14.64 6.25
CA THR A 78 0.35 13.39 5.57
C THR A 78 1.09 12.19 6.17
N THR A 79 0.38 11.11 6.45
CA THR A 79 1.02 9.87 6.85
C THR A 79 1.51 9.13 5.60
N VAL A 80 2.82 8.99 5.46
CA VAL A 80 3.46 8.25 4.37
C VAL A 80 4.04 6.95 4.89
N ILE A 81 3.63 5.82 4.31
CA ILE A 81 4.16 4.49 4.60
C ILE A 81 4.96 4.03 3.40
N GLY A 82 6.22 3.67 3.60
CA GLY A 82 7.11 3.22 2.54
C GLY A 82 7.44 1.73 2.64
N TYR A 83 7.54 1.08 1.49
CA TYR A 83 8.30 -0.15 1.32
C TYR A 83 9.75 0.25 1.02
N VAL A 84 10.64 -0.11 1.94
CA VAL A 84 12.05 0.31 1.92
C VAL A 84 12.95 -0.90 1.77
N GLU A 85 13.83 -0.86 0.78
CA GLU A 85 14.86 -1.87 0.55
C GLU A 85 16.22 -1.17 0.46
N GLY A 86 17.12 -1.52 1.37
CA GLY A 86 18.37 -0.79 1.55
C GLY A 86 18.11 0.69 1.89
N ASP A 87 18.62 1.56 1.07
CA ASP A 87 18.48 3.03 1.19
C ASP A 87 17.36 3.62 0.31
N LYS A 88 16.57 2.78 -0.38
CA LYS A 88 15.56 3.21 -1.36
C LYS A 88 14.14 2.94 -0.89
N VAL A 89 13.27 3.91 -1.10
CA VAL A 89 11.83 3.69 -1.13
C VAL A 89 11.48 3.18 -2.53
N LEU A 90 10.78 2.05 -2.61
CA LEU A 90 10.40 1.40 -3.87
C LEU A 90 8.89 1.22 -4.01
N GLY A 91 8.14 1.59 -2.98
CA GLY A 91 6.69 1.67 -2.98
C GLY A 91 6.22 2.53 -1.81
N ALA A 92 5.09 3.18 -1.95
CA ALA A 92 4.52 4.03 -0.92
C ALA A 92 2.99 3.94 -0.89
N ALA A 93 2.44 4.15 0.30
CA ALA A 93 1.04 4.42 0.57
C ALA A 93 0.92 5.72 1.37
N GLU A 94 0.00 6.56 1.01
CA GLU A 94 -0.20 7.87 1.59
C GLU A 94 -1.61 7.98 2.14
N LEU A 95 -1.73 8.63 3.28
CA LEU A 95 -3.00 8.93 3.95
C LEU A 95 -3.08 10.44 4.16
N HIS A 96 -3.97 11.07 3.43
CA HIS A 96 -4.25 12.49 3.48
C HIS A 96 -5.54 12.74 4.24
N GLU A 97 -5.56 13.74 5.11
CA GLU A 97 -6.78 14.14 5.81
C GLU A 97 -7.77 14.84 4.85
N ARG A 98 -9.06 14.61 5.03
CA ARG A 98 -10.16 15.25 4.28
C ARG A 98 -11.10 15.96 5.27
N PRO A 99 -10.67 17.08 5.86
CA PRO A 99 -11.41 17.76 6.91
C PRO A 99 -12.75 18.38 6.44
N GLU A 100 -12.93 18.53 5.13
CA GLU A 100 -14.18 19.02 4.53
C GLU A 100 -15.30 17.97 4.49
N LEU A 101 -14.99 16.69 4.75
CA LEU A 101 -15.99 15.64 4.81
C LEU A 101 -16.61 15.55 6.21
N PRO A 102 -17.91 15.21 6.32
CA PRO A 102 -18.63 15.20 7.58
C PRO A 102 -18.17 14.11 8.56
N GLU A 103 -17.55 13.05 8.04
CA GLU A 103 -17.01 11.94 8.84
C GLU A 103 -15.49 11.94 8.75
N PRO A 104 -14.77 11.48 9.80
CA PRO A 104 -13.32 11.32 9.75
C PRO A 104 -12.88 10.43 8.60
N THR A 105 -12.53 11.03 7.48
CA THR A 105 -12.18 10.33 6.24
C THR A 105 -10.74 10.63 5.85
N GLY A 106 -9.98 9.57 5.54
CA GLY A 106 -8.65 9.70 4.97
C GLY A 106 -8.68 9.41 3.48
N GLU A 107 -8.10 10.27 2.65
CA GLU A 107 -7.84 9.95 1.25
C GLU A 107 -6.53 9.20 1.11
N ILE A 108 -6.57 8.10 0.35
CA ILE A 108 -5.43 7.21 0.21
C ILE A 108 -4.90 7.21 -1.22
N ALA A 109 -3.58 7.12 -1.34
CA ALA A 109 -2.91 6.98 -2.62
C ALA A 109 -1.77 5.96 -2.53
N PHE A 110 -1.50 5.28 -3.65
CA PHE A 110 -0.49 4.22 -3.72
C PHE A 110 0.42 4.39 -4.91
N SER A 111 1.68 3.99 -4.73
CA SER A 111 2.64 3.84 -5.81
C SER A 111 3.57 2.67 -5.52
N VAL A 112 3.86 1.86 -6.54
CA VAL A 112 4.83 0.76 -6.46
C VAL A 112 5.60 0.73 -7.77
N GLU A 113 6.93 0.72 -7.72
CA GLU A 113 7.75 0.63 -8.92
C GLU A 113 7.42 -0.65 -9.71
N ARG A 114 7.37 -0.54 -11.03
CA ARG A 114 6.91 -1.61 -11.95
C ARG A 114 7.53 -2.97 -11.65
N LYS A 115 8.83 -3.03 -11.37
CA LYS A 115 9.56 -4.27 -11.07
C LYS A 115 9.07 -5.01 -9.82
N LEU A 116 8.33 -4.33 -8.93
CA LEU A 116 7.80 -4.87 -7.67
C LEU A 116 6.27 -4.99 -7.68
N GLN A 117 5.63 -4.61 -8.77
CA GLN A 117 4.19 -4.81 -8.93
C GLN A 117 3.88 -6.32 -8.98
N HIS A 118 2.64 -6.68 -8.65
CA HIS A 118 2.17 -8.07 -8.56
C HIS A 118 2.88 -8.97 -7.52
N MET A 119 3.85 -8.42 -6.75
CA MET A 119 4.56 -9.13 -5.68
C MET A 119 3.91 -8.95 -4.29
N GLY A 120 2.68 -8.45 -4.23
CA GLY A 120 1.93 -8.25 -2.99
C GLY A 120 2.32 -7.01 -2.18
N ILE A 121 3.25 -6.17 -2.66
CA ILE A 121 3.71 -4.96 -1.94
C ILE A 121 2.55 -4.00 -1.70
N GLY A 122 1.72 -3.71 -2.72
CA GLY A 122 0.55 -2.83 -2.58
C GLY A 122 -0.41 -3.30 -1.50
N ARG A 123 -0.70 -4.61 -1.42
CA ARG A 123 -1.53 -5.20 -0.38
C ARG A 123 -0.94 -4.97 1.02
N ARG A 124 0.34 -5.25 1.22
CA ARG A 124 1.03 -5.07 2.51
C ARG A 124 1.08 -3.60 2.94
N LEU A 125 1.27 -2.69 1.98
CA LEU A 125 1.19 -1.25 2.22
C LEU A 125 -0.21 -0.85 2.68
N PHE A 126 -1.24 -1.37 2.03
CA PHE A 126 -2.63 -1.08 2.37
C PHE A 126 -3.01 -1.61 3.76
N GLU A 127 -2.66 -2.86 4.09
CA GLU A 127 -2.86 -3.45 5.43
C GLU A 127 -2.24 -2.56 6.52
N ARG A 128 -1.02 -2.07 6.28
CA ARG A 128 -0.33 -1.17 7.21
C ARG A 128 -1.02 0.18 7.32
N LEU A 129 -1.49 0.72 6.18
CA LEU A 129 -2.18 2.01 6.13
C LEU A 129 -3.51 1.96 6.87
N ILE A 130 -4.32 0.91 6.70
CA ILE A 130 -5.57 0.69 7.44
C ILE A 130 -5.32 0.70 8.95
N GLY A 131 -4.28 -0.02 9.40
CA GLY A 131 -3.90 -0.04 10.82
C GLY A 131 -3.56 1.37 11.35
N ASN A 132 -2.83 2.16 10.57
CA ASN A 132 -2.52 3.54 10.93
C ASN A 132 -3.77 4.43 10.93
N ALA A 133 -4.62 4.32 9.91
CA ALA A 133 -5.84 5.09 9.79
C ALA A 133 -6.79 4.85 10.98
N ARG A 134 -7.00 3.58 11.36
CA ARG A 134 -7.77 3.22 12.57
C ARG A 134 -7.15 3.82 13.84
N GLY A 135 -5.83 3.74 13.98
CA GLY A 135 -5.11 4.32 15.11
C GLY A 135 -5.20 5.84 15.18
N LEU A 136 -5.41 6.50 14.04
CA LEU A 136 -5.63 7.94 13.91
C LEU A 136 -7.11 8.34 14.02
N GLY A 137 -8.04 7.39 14.19
CA GLY A 137 -9.46 7.66 14.40
C GLY A 137 -10.26 7.89 13.12
N TYR A 138 -9.71 7.58 11.95
CA TYR A 138 -10.48 7.60 10.72
C TYR A 138 -11.52 6.47 10.73
N THR A 139 -12.73 6.79 10.29
CA THR A 139 -13.85 5.85 10.14
C THR A 139 -14.04 5.41 8.70
N LYS A 140 -13.49 6.19 7.75
CA LYS A 140 -13.57 5.90 6.32
C LYS A 140 -12.24 6.14 5.62
N LEU A 141 -11.99 5.34 4.59
CA LEU A 141 -10.95 5.63 3.60
C LEU A 141 -11.60 5.86 2.24
N ARG A 142 -11.10 6.87 1.54
CA ARG A 142 -11.48 7.19 0.17
C ARG A 142 -10.28 7.02 -0.74
N VAL A 143 -10.49 6.47 -1.92
CA VAL A 143 -9.51 6.44 -3.00
C VAL A 143 -10.15 6.96 -4.27
N THR A 144 -9.48 7.88 -4.94
CA THR A 144 -9.86 8.39 -6.25
C THR A 144 -8.82 7.92 -7.26
N THR A 145 -9.26 7.33 -8.36
CA THR A 145 -8.35 6.78 -9.37
C THR A 145 -8.94 6.86 -10.77
N HIS A 146 -8.06 6.85 -11.76
CA HIS A 146 -8.47 6.80 -13.16
C HIS A 146 -9.31 5.54 -13.45
N PRO A 147 -10.41 5.64 -14.26
CA PRO A 147 -11.30 4.52 -14.52
C PRO A 147 -10.61 3.27 -15.10
N HIS A 148 -9.49 3.44 -15.80
CA HIS A 148 -8.74 2.33 -16.38
C HIS A 148 -7.64 1.77 -15.45
N ASN A 149 -7.48 2.30 -14.23
CA ASN A 149 -6.54 1.76 -13.27
C ASN A 149 -7.10 0.49 -12.60
N GLU A 150 -7.05 -0.61 -13.34
CA GLU A 150 -7.57 -1.90 -12.85
C GLU A 150 -6.80 -2.42 -11.63
N ALA A 151 -5.49 -2.10 -11.54
CA ALA A 151 -4.66 -2.52 -10.42
C ALA A 151 -5.16 -1.89 -9.10
N MET A 152 -5.45 -0.57 -9.09
CA MET A 152 -5.97 0.11 -7.91
C MET A 152 -7.39 -0.35 -7.57
N LYS A 153 -8.26 -0.51 -8.56
CA LYS A 153 -9.63 -1.02 -8.36
C LYS A 153 -9.62 -2.43 -7.77
N ALA A 154 -8.77 -3.31 -8.29
CA ALA A 154 -8.63 -4.68 -7.77
C ALA A 154 -8.07 -4.68 -6.34
N LEU A 155 -7.11 -3.78 -6.05
CA LEU A 155 -6.56 -3.63 -4.71
C LEU A 155 -7.64 -3.12 -3.74
N ALA A 156 -8.39 -2.08 -4.10
CA ALA A 156 -9.46 -1.51 -3.28
C ALA A 156 -10.56 -2.54 -2.96
N ARG A 157 -11.01 -3.32 -3.96
CA ARG A 157 -12.01 -4.39 -3.75
C ARG A 157 -11.54 -5.47 -2.77
N ARG A 158 -10.26 -5.74 -2.68
CA ARG A 158 -9.71 -6.70 -1.69
C ARG A 158 -9.88 -6.25 -0.24
N PHE A 159 -10.14 -4.96 -0.03
CA PHE A 159 -10.39 -4.33 1.26
C PHE A 159 -11.82 -3.81 1.34
N ASP A 160 -12.74 -4.48 0.63
CA ASP A 160 -14.19 -4.26 0.68
C ASP A 160 -14.62 -2.84 0.27
N ALA A 161 -13.82 -2.17 -0.59
CA ALA A 161 -14.20 -0.88 -1.13
C ALA A 161 -15.47 -0.97 -2.00
N MET A 162 -16.43 -0.11 -1.70
CA MET A 162 -17.54 0.17 -2.61
C MET A 162 -17.05 1.14 -3.68
N LEU A 163 -17.11 0.71 -4.95
CA LEU A 163 -16.66 1.52 -6.08
C LEU A 163 -17.85 2.19 -6.76
N SER A 164 -17.73 3.50 -7.00
CA SER A 164 -18.66 4.31 -7.81
C SER A 164 -17.88 5.02 -8.93
N PHE A 165 -18.63 5.52 -9.93
CA PHE A 165 -18.05 6.37 -10.96
C PHE A 165 -18.62 7.78 -10.79
N GLU A 166 -17.74 8.74 -10.51
CA GLU A 166 -18.09 10.11 -10.17
C GLU A 166 -17.21 11.07 -10.99
N GLU A 167 -17.80 12.02 -11.68
CA GLU A 167 -17.11 13.11 -12.39
C GLU A 167 -15.94 12.65 -13.31
N GLY A 168 -16.08 11.47 -13.93
CA GLY A 168 -15.04 10.93 -14.83
C GLY A 168 -13.96 10.07 -14.13
N GLU A 169 -14.06 9.90 -12.83
CA GLU A 169 -13.13 9.12 -12.01
C GLU A 169 -13.80 7.92 -11.33
N THR A 170 -13.03 6.93 -10.94
CA THR A 170 -13.49 5.87 -10.06
C THR A 170 -13.18 6.26 -8.62
N VAL A 171 -14.21 6.30 -7.80
CA VAL A 171 -14.12 6.56 -6.37
C VAL A 171 -14.39 5.27 -5.61
N GLY A 172 -13.50 4.89 -4.71
CA GLY A 172 -13.69 3.77 -3.79
C GLY A 172 -13.83 4.28 -2.36
N VAL A 173 -14.81 3.77 -1.63
CA VAL A 173 -14.99 4.06 -0.20
C VAL A 173 -14.90 2.76 0.58
N ILE A 174 -14.12 2.77 1.64
CA ILE A 174 -13.94 1.66 2.58
C ILE A 174 -14.40 2.15 3.94
N ASP A 175 -15.38 1.48 4.52
CA ASP A 175 -15.76 1.69 5.91
C ASP A 175 -14.75 0.95 6.81
N LEU A 176 -14.15 1.70 7.73
CA LEU A 176 -13.28 1.13 8.75
C LEU A 176 -14.15 0.74 9.95
N ASP A 177 -13.93 -0.47 10.48
CA ASP A 177 -14.59 -0.85 11.74
C ASP A 177 -14.29 0.20 12.81
N PRO A 178 -15.27 0.54 13.68
CA PRO A 178 -15.04 1.46 14.77
C PRO A 178 -13.85 0.98 15.60
N PRO A 179 -13.00 1.89 16.12
CA PRO A 179 -11.87 1.51 16.96
C PRO A 179 -12.40 0.67 18.12
N VAL A 180 -11.79 -0.50 18.34
CA VAL A 180 -12.16 -1.37 19.47
C VAL A 180 -12.06 -0.55 20.75
N ALA A 181 -13.19 -0.35 21.42
CA ALA A 181 -13.28 0.41 22.66
C ALA A 181 -12.36 -0.22 23.72
N GLY A 182 -11.14 0.30 23.89
CA GLY A 182 -10.18 -0.27 24.85
C GLY A 182 -8.80 0.37 24.88
N ARG A 183 -8.46 1.19 23.92
CA ARG A 183 -7.21 1.98 23.99
C ARG A 183 -7.52 3.46 23.82
N ARG A 184 -7.77 4.13 24.95
CA ARG A 184 -7.73 5.60 25.01
C ARG A 184 -6.28 6.05 24.80
N GLY A 185 -5.86 6.14 23.53
CA GLY A 185 -4.80 7.06 23.17
C GLY A 185 -5.38 8.46 23.23
N PHE A 186 -4.74 9.36 23.96
CA PHE A 186 -5.09 10.78 24.00
C PHE A 186 -5.02 11.32 22.56
N PHE A 187 -6.18 11.53 21.94
CA PHE A 187 -6.30 12.16 20.64
C PHE A 187 -6.32 13.67 20.83
N MET A 188 -5.17 14.32 20.61
CA MET A 188 -5.16 15.75 20.34
C MET A 188 -5.47 15.93 18.85
N SER A 189 -6.58 16.59 18.54
CA SER A 189 -6.89 17.09 17.21
C SER A 189 -5.68 17.89 16.66
N PRO A 190 -5.42 17.87 15.36
CA PRO A 190 -4.37 18.71 14.76
C PRO A 190 -4.51 20.21 15.12
N ALA A 191 -5.72 20.70 15.36
CA ALA A 191 -5.98 22.07 15.82
C ALA A 191 -5.45 22.36 17.24
N GLU A 192 -5.30 21.35 18.11
CA GLU A 192 -4.83 21.54 19.49
C GLU A 192 -3.28 21.48 19.61
N ARG A 193 -2.57 21.10 18.55
CA ARG A 193 -1.09 21.07 18.51
C ARG A 193 -0.44 22.44 18.28
N MET A 194 -1.24 23.50 18.05
CA MET A 194 -0.72 24.84 17.80
C MET A 194 -0.54 25.70 19.07
N PHE A 195 -0.89 25.20 20.26
CA PHE A 195 -0.87 25.99 21.49
C PHE A 195 -0.06 25.36 22.66
N THR A 196 0.98 24.58 22.32
CA THR A 196 1.95 24.14 23.37
C THR A 196 3.37 24.34 22.90
#